data_f6efd85002d388215f890c726a276ed4
#
_entry.id   f6efd85002d388215f890c726a276ed4
#
_cell.length_a   1.000
_cell.length_b   1.000
_cell.length_c   1.000
_cell.angle_alpha   90.00
_cell.angle_beta   90.00
_cell.angle_gamma   90.00
#
_symmetry.space_group_name_H-M   'P 1'
#
loop_
_entity.id
_entity.type
_entity.pdbx_description
1 polymer ?
#
loop_
_entity_poly.entity_id
_entity_poly.type
_entity_poly.pdbx_seq_one_letter_code
_entity_poly.pdbx_strand_id
1 'polypeptide(L)' 'PSFHPFKLGTSANGNQYTSGVATNGNIMSFTVPLDAPNTLYYYCQNHSNMGGTIIIDSLGSVS' A
#
# COMPACT_ATOMS: atom_id res chain seq x y z
N PRO A 1 6.73 0.42 -22.98
CA PRO A 1 6.48 1.20 -21.78
C PRO A 1 6.93 0.47 -20.53
N SER A 2 7.34 1.25 -19.58
CA SER A 2 7.76 0.70 -18.30
C SER A 2 6.56 0.19 -17.52
N PHE A 3 6.75 -0.95 -16.91
CA PHE A 3 5.77 -1.47 -15.99
C PHE A 3 6.32 -1.40 -14.58
N HIS A 4 5.60 -0.75 -13.70
CA HIS A 4 6.02 -0.53 -12.32
C HIS A 4 4.99 -1.16 -11.38
N PRO A 5 5.13 -2.45 -11.07
CA PRO A 5 4.19 -3.09 -10.16
C PRO A 5 4.43 -2.59 -8.74
N PHE A 6 3.48 -1.84 -8.23
CA PHE A 6 3.55 -1.34 -6.86
C PHE A 6 3.02 -2.36 -5.88
N LYS A 7 3.62 -2.35 -4.72
CA LYS A 7 3.24 -3.19 -3.60
C LYS A 7 3.05 -2.32 -2.37
N LEU A 8 2.31 -2.82 -1.41
CA LEU A 8 2.21 -2.20 -0.10
C LEU A 8 3.05 -3.00 0.89
N GLY A 9 3.57 -2.30 1.88
CA GLY A 9 4.37 -2.95 2.91
C GLY A 9 4.24 -2.24 4.24
N THR A 10 4.65 -2.92 5.29
CA THR A 10 4.67 -2.35 6.63
C THR A 10 5.98 -1.64 6.92
N SER A 11 6.95 -1.76 6.04
CA SER A 11 8.18 -0.99 6.11
C SER A 11 8.50 -0.46 4.72
N ALA A 12 9.39 0.53 4.66
CA ALA A 12 9.67 1.24 3.41
C ALA A 12 10.20 0.33 2.31
N ASN A 13 10.85 -0.76 2.64
CA ASN A 13 11.52 -1.60 1.65
C ASN A 13 11.08 -3.06 1.73
N GLY A 14 9.99 -3.37 2.39
CA GLY A 14 9.64 -4.76 2.46
C GLY A 14 8.46 -5.04 3.37
N ASN A 15 8.37 -6.30 3.80
CA ASN A 15 7.26 -6.78 4.63
C ASN A 15 5.92 -6.52 3.94
N GLN A 16 5.77 -7.12 2.78
CA GLN A 16 4.61 -6.89 1.93
C GLN A 16 3.30 -7.07 2.70
N TYR A 17 2.39 -6.13 2.48
CA TYR A 17 1.08 -6.11 3.10
C TYR A 17 0.05 -6.34 2.00
N THR A 18 -0.77 -7.37 2.14
CA THR A 18 -1.67 -7.78 1.08
C THR A 18 -3.14 -7.69 1.46
N SER A 19 -3.47 -7.44 2.71
CA SER A 19 -4.86 -7.39 3.14
C SER A 19 -5.59 -6.24 2.46
N GLY A 20 -6.67 -6.55 1.78
CA GLY A 20 -7.47 -5.55 1.08
C GLY A 20 -6.89 -5.08 -0.25
N VAL A 21 -5.78 -5.65 -0.67
CA VAL A 21 -5.13 -5.25 -1.92
C VAL A 21 -5.63 -6.12 -3.05
N ALA A 22 -5.99 -5.48 -4.15
CA ALA A 22 -6.37 -6.17 -5.39
C ALA A 22 -5.63 -5.51 -6.54
N THR A 23 -5.20 -6.32 -7.47
CA THR A 23 -4.46 -5.84 -8.64
C THR A 23 -5.18 -6.30 -9.90
N ASN A 24 -5.32 -5.38 -10.85
CA ASN A 24 -5.91 -5.68 -12.13
C ASN A 24 -5.10 -4.95 -13.19
N GLY A 25 -4.21 -5.69 -13.86
CA GLY A 25 -3.30 -5.08 -14.82
C GLY A 25 -2.38 -4.08 -14.13
N ASN A 26 -2.44 -2.84 -14.56
CA ASN A 26 -1.63 -1.76 -13.99
C ASN A 26 -2.33 -1.04 -12.84
N ILE A 27 -3.50 -1.49 -12.45
CA ILE A 27 -4.28 -0.82 -11.42
C ILE A 27 -4.21 -1.64 -10.15
N MET A 28 -3.81 -1.01 -9.07
CA MET A 28 -3.85 -1.60 -7.74
C MET A 28 -4.90 -0.87 -6.93
N SER A 29 -5.84 -1.63 -6.37
CA SER A 29 -6.88 -1.10 -5.50
C SER A 29 -6.62 -1.54 -4.09
N PHE A 30 -6.89 -0.67 -3.14
CA PHE A 30 -6.68 -0.98 -1.73
C PHE A 30 -7.93 -0.60 -0.95
N THR A 31 -8.55 -1.61 -0.36
CA THR A 31 -9.66 -1.41 0.56
C THR A 31 -9.11 -1.54 1.96
N VAL A 32 -9.16 -0.46 2.72
CA VAL A 32 -8.51 -0.39 4.03
C VAL A 32 -9.23 -1.30 5.02
N PRO A 33 -8.56 -2.35 5.53
CA PRO A 33 -9.16 -3.19 6.57
C PRO A 33 -9.32 -2.42 7.88
N LEU A 34 -10.23 -2.87 8.71
CA LEU A 34 -10.44 -2.25 10.02
C LEU A 34 -9.21 -2.35 10.92
N ASP A 35 -8.42 -3.39 10.73
CA ASP A 35 -7.22 -3.63 11.53
C ASP A 35 -5.94 -3.20 10.82
N ALA A 36 -6.05 -2.35 9.80
CA ALA A 36 -4.87 -1.87 9.10
C ALA A 36 -3.97 -1.07 10.02
N PRO A 37 -2.65 -1.17 9.84
CA PRO A 37 -1.75 -0.30 10.60
C PRO A 37 -1.95 1.16 10.19
N ASN A 38 -1.57 2.08 11.06
CA ASN A 38 -1.75 3.49 10.80
C ASN A 38 -0.88 3.99 9.65
N THR A 39 0.22 3.33 9.40
CA THR A 39 1.15 3.74 8.35
C THR A 39 1.48 2.54 7.50
N LEU A 40 1.36 2.71 6.21
CA LEU A 40 1.81 1.74 5.23
C LEU A 40 2.71 2.45 4.25
N TYR A 41 3.46 1.68 3.51
CA TYR A 41 4.36 2.20 2.50
C TYR A 41 4.01 1.54 1.18
N TYR A 42 4.08 2.30 0.10
CA TYR A 42 4.00 1.72 -1.22
C TYR A 42 5.37 1.81 -1.86
N TYR A 43 5.70 0.82 -2.63
CA TYR A 43 7.00 0.76 -3.28
C TYR A 43 6.86 0.05 -4.61
N CYS A 44 7.78 0.36 -5.53
CA CYS A 44 7.85 -0.33 -6.81
C CYS A 44 8.72 -1.58 -6.63
N GLN A 45 8.19 -2.70 -7.04
CA GLN A 45 8.88 -3.97 -6.89
C GLN A 45 10.21 -4.00 -7.64
N ASN A 46 10.27 -3.29 -8.76
CA ASN A 46 11.42 -3.38 -9.67
C ASN A 46 12.40 -2.22 -9.53
N HIS A 47 12.07 -1.20 -8.75
CA HIS A 47 12.92 -0.01 -8.64
C HIS A 47 13.00 0.40 -7.19
N SER A 48 14.21 0.35 -6.65
CA SER A 48 14.41 0.86 -5.29
C SER A 48 14.18 2.36 -5.25
N ASN A 49 13.82 2.85 -4.10
CA ASN A 49 13.57 4.26 -3.84
C ASN A 49 12.40 4.86 -4.62
N MET A 50 11.56 4.04 -5.23
CA MET A 50 10.36 4.51 -5.89
C MET A 50 9.17 4.11 -5.05
N GLY A 51 8.68 5.03 -4.24
CA GLY A 51 7.55 4.76 -3.38
C GLY A 51 7.27 5.92 -2.45
N GLY A 52 6.43 5.68 -1.48
CA GLY A 52 6.04 6.70 -0.52
C GLY A 52 5.28 6.11 0.64
N THR A 53 4.68 6.98 1.41
CA THR A 53 3.98 6.64 2.64
C THR A 53 2.49 6.84 2.47
N ILE A 54 1.72 5.93 3.04
CA ILE A 54 0.27 6.03 3.11
C ILE A 54 -0.11 6.15 4.57
N ILE A 55 -0.80 7.22 4.91
CA ILE A 55 -1.29 7.43 6.27
C ILE A 55 -2.76 7.02 6.30
N ILE A 56 -3.10 6.20 7.26
CA ILE A 56 -4.45 5.70 7.43
C ILE A 56 -5.05 6.36 8.66
N ASP A 57 -6.03 7.21 8.42
CA ASP A 57 -6.74 7.87 9.49
C ASP A 57 -7.91 7.01 9.93
N SER A 58 -8.21 7.12 11.21
CA SER A 58 -9.35 6.41 11.78
C SER A 58 -10.65 7.09 11.34
N LEU A 59 -11.60 6.29 10.89
CA LEU A 59 -12.94 6.77 10.65
C LEU A 59 -13.80 6.68 11.90
N GLY A 60 -13.30 6.06 12.93
CA GLY A 60 -14.05 5.83 14.15
C GLY A 60 -14.33 7.09 14.95
N SER A 61 -13.71 8.19 14.59
CA SER A 61 -13.96 9.46 15.27
C SER A 61 -15.30 10.08 14.91
N VAL A 62 -15.92 9.59 13.89
CA VAL A 62 -17.25 10.06 13.51
C VAL A 62 -18.24 9.50 14.51
N SER A 63 -18.96 10.36 15.11
CA SER A 63 -19.91 9.94 16.11
C SER A 63 -21.27 10.55 15.84
#